data_a25ab02616786d63eac14c8179e93b6e
#
_entry.id   a25ab02616786d63eac14c8179e93b6e
#
_cell.length_a   1.000
_cell.length_b   1.000
_cell.length_c   1.000
_cell.angle_alpha   90.00
_cell.angle_beta   90.00
_cell.angle_gamma   90.00
#
_symmetry.space_group_name_H-M   'P 1'
#
loop_
_entity.id
_entity.type
_entity.pdbx_description
1 polymer ?
#
loop_
_entity_poly.entity_id
_entity_poly.type
_entity_poly.pdbx_seq_one_letter_code
_entity_poly.pdbx_strand_id
1 'polypeptide(L)'
;MENVNLPITGICSFAKYPVCTDLNQLDAHIAVLGVPYDQGAAWYGGQRLGPRGIRSISTAYARGSTGFYDPEEDAYLLASPVKICDCGDADILHADPGYCFSSIENSIRKILERGAVPAIMGGDHSISIPAARALSFFDEPVHIVQFDAHLDFSMAKGPQKFGNGNPIRRMSEMSHIGKIVQIGMRGLGSSSRQDWRSEEHT
;
A
#
# COMPACT_ATOMS: atom_id res chain seq x y z
N MET A 1 12.76 23.77 -27.64
CA MET A 1 12.80 22.30 -27.84
C MET A 1 11.84 21.68 -26.86
N GLU A 2 10.89 20.89 -27.33
CA GLU A 2 10.05 20.10 -26.45
C GLU A 2 10.92 19.07 -25.67
N ASN A 3 10.68 18.95 -24.39
CA ASN A 3 11.40 17.98 -23.55
C ASN A 3 10.85 16.59 -23.87
N VAL A 4 11.67 15.71 -24.43
CA VAL A 4 11.26 14.36 -24.87
C VAL A 4 10.87 13.44 -23.68
N ASN A 5 11.24 13.84 -22.47
CA ASN A 5 10.86 13.14 -21.22
C ASN A 5 11.14 11.61 -21.22
N LEU A 6 12.30 11.20 -21.73
CA LEU A 6 12.72 9.80 -21.75
C LEU A 6 12.75 9.19 -20.34
N PRO A 7 12.61 7.86 -20.17
CA PRO A 7 12.56 7.19 -18.85
C PRO A 7 13.68 7.57 -17.90
N ILE A 8 14.92 7.69 -18.41
CA ILE A 8 16.12 7.98 -17.60
C ILE A 8 16.26 9.47 -17.21
N THR A 9 15.46 10.37 -17.76
CA THR A 9 15.62 11.82 -17.55
C THR A 9 14.56 12.39 -16.62
N GLY A 10 14.88 13.51 -15.94
CA GLY A 10 13.95 14.24 -15.08
C GLY A 10 13.78 13.61 -13.70
N ILE A 11 12.67 13.96 -13.04
CA ILE A 11 12.33 13.47 -11.69
C ILE A 11 11.87 12.02 -11.76
N CYS A 12 12.46 11.16 -10.92
CA CYS A 12 12.09 9.74 -10.80
C CYS A 12 10.88 9.58 -9.87
N SER A 13 9.73 10.13 -10.28
CA SER A 13 8.45 9.85 -9.64
C SER A 13 7.82 8.58 -10.22
N PHE A 14 6.80 8.03 -9.56
CA PHE A 14 6.08 6.84 -10.06
C PHE A 14 5.48 7.12 -11.44
N ALA A 15 5.89 6.34 -12.44
CA ALA A 15 5.51 6.48 -13.85
C ALA A 15 5.59 7.95 -14.36
N LYS A 16 6.47 8.75 -13.76
CA LYS A 16 6.65 10.18 -14.05
C LYS A 16 5.40 11.04 -13.84
N TYR A 17 4.45 10.59 -13.04
CA TYR A 17 3.33 11.43 -12.64
C TYR A 17 3.80 12.64 -11.81
N PRO A 18 3.02 13.73 -11.80
CA PRO A 18 3.31 14.90 -10.99
C PRO A 18 3.58 14.55 -9.54
N VAL A 19 4.44 15.31 -8.89
CA VAL A 19 4.80 15.12 -7.47
C VAL A 19 4.05 16.13 -6.61
N CYS A 20 3.42 15.66 -5.53
CA CYS A 20 2.78 16.48 -4.51
C CYS A 20 3.11 15.95 -3.12
N THR A 21 4.13 16.50 -2.48
CA THR A 21 4.55 16.07 -1.13
C THR A 21 3.77 16.74 0.00
N ASP A 22 3.10 17.86 -0.26
CA ASP A 22 2.16 18.45 0.69
C ASP A 22 0.75 17.88 0.47
N LEU A 23 0.39 16.88 1.24
CA LEU A 23 -0.90 16.20 1.13
C LEU A 23 -2.09 17.14 1.37
N ASN A 24 -1.91 18.30 2.01
CA ASN A 24 -2.99 19.28 2.16
C ASN A 24 -3.31 20.01 0.83
N GLN A 25 -2.39 19.97 -0.13
CA GLN A 25 -2.56 20.54 -1.48
C GLN A 25 -2.89 19.47 -2.54
N LEU A 26 -3.13 18.22 -2.12
CA LEU A 26 -3.39 17.13 -3.04
C LEU A 26 -4.68 17.37 -3.84
N ASP A 27 -4.55 17.35 -5.18
CA ASP A 27 -5.64 17.37 -6.17
C ASP A 27 -5.42 16.21 -7.15
N ALA A 28 -5.84 15.02 -6.75
CA ALA A 28 -5.72 13.80 -7.54
C ALA A 28 -6.86 12.84 -7.25
N HIS A 29 -7.15 11.93 -8.19
CA HIS A 29 -8.06 10.80 -7.96
C HIS A 29 -7.31 9.62 -7.35
N ILE A 30 -6.02 9.45 -7.71
CA ILE A 30 -5.14 8.40 -7.19
C ILE A 30 -3.86 9.05 -6.66
N ALA A 31 -3.51 8.74 -5.42
CA ALA A 31 -2.30 9.22 -4.74
C ALA A 31 -1.35 8.04 -4.47
N VAL A 32 -0.19 8.05 -5.11
CA VAL A 32 0.84 7.03 -4.92
C VAL A 32 1.71 7.42 -3.74
N LEU A 33 1.73 6.60 -2.68
CA LEU A 33 2.51 6.85 -1.47
C LEU A 33 3.52 5.73 -1.26
N GLY A 34 4.78 6.05 -1.10
CA GLY A 34 5.81 5.10 -0.67
C GLY A 34 5.83 4.92 0.84
N VAL A 35 6.10 3.71 1.30
CA VAL A 35 6.27 3.38 2.71
C VAL A 35 7.56 2.56 2.89
N PRO A 36 8.72 3.22 3.03
CA PRO A 36 10.02 2.56 3.12
C PRO A 36 10.28 1.99 4.53
N TYR A 37 9.43 1.06 4.97
CA TYR A 37 9.48 0.43 6.29
C TYR A 37 9.69 -1.09 6.16
N ASP A 38 10.60 -1.67 6.97
CA ASP A 38 10.86 -3.11 6.99
C ASP A 38 11.28 -3.66 8.38
N GLN A 39 10.90 -2.96 9.45
CA GLN A 39 11.20 -3.42 10.81
C GLN A 39 10.28 -4.56 11.27
N GLY A 40 9.23 -4.88 10.50
CA GLY A 40 8.37 -6.04 10.72
C GLY A 40 8.91 -7.33 10.08
N ALA A 41 9.95 -7.26 9.25
CA ALA A 41 10.53 -8.41 8.59
C ALA A 41 11.27 -9.31 9.58
N ALA A 42 10.86 -10.59 9.65
CA ALA A 42 11.43 -11.57 10.59
C ALA A 42 12.78 -12.17 10.12
N TRP A 43 13.18 -11.93 8.88
CA TRP A 43 14.38 -12.48 8.25
C TRP A 43 15.24 -11.34 7.70
N TYR A 44 15.55 -11.35 6.42
CA TYR A 44 16.34 -10.28 5.82
C TYR A 44 15.53 -9.00 5.64
N GLY A 45 16.12 -7.85 5.99
CA GLY A 45 15.64 -6.53 5.63
C GLY A 45 15.95 -6.17 4.17
N GLY A 46 15.55 -4.96 3.76
CA GLY A 46 15.78 -4.43 2.41
C GLY A 46 14.48 -4.05 1.71
N GLN A 47 13.33 -4.49 2.19
CA GLN A 47 12.01 -4.14 1.66
C GLN A 47 11.76 -2.62 1.69
N ARG A 48 12.44 -1.89 2.60
CA ARG A 48 12.43 -0.41 2.65
C ARG A 48 12.91 0.24 1.35
N LEU A 49 13.63 -0.49 0.50
CA LEU A 49 14.08 -0.01 -0.81
C LEU A 49 13.00 -0.18 -1.90
N GLY A 50 11.91 -0.89 -1.59
CA GLY A 50 10.83 -1.18 -2.52
C GLY A 50 10.25 0.06 -3.21
N PRO A 51 9.80 1.11 -2.48
CA PRO A 51 9.22 2.30 -3.09
C PRO A 51 10.17 2.97 -4.09
N ARG A 52 11.46 3.07 -3.75
CA ARG A 52 12.47 3.65 -4.63
C ARG A 52 12.71 2.79 -5.88
N GLY A 53 12.82 1.47 -5.71
CA GLY A 53 12.98 0.54 -6.82
C GLY A 53 11.79 0.56 -7.77
N ILE A 54 10.57 0.56 -7.25
CA ILE A 54 9.33 0.62 -8.03
C ILE A 54 9.28 1.93 -8.82
N ARG A 55 9.55 3.10 -8.21
CA ARG A 55 9.61 4.38 -8.93
C ARG A 55 10.59 4.34 -10.08
N SER A 56 11.80 3.83 -9.82
CA SER A 56 12.83 3.75 -10.85
C SER A 56 12.39 2.96 -12.08
N ILE A 57 11.84 1.77 -11.88
CA ILE A 57 11.38 0.92 -12.97
C ILE A 57 10.11 1.47 -13.63
N SER A 58 9.20 2.07 -12.86
CA SER A 58 7.93 2.60 -13.37
C SER A 58 8.12 3.72 -14.41
N THR A 59 9.25 4.40 -14.41
CA THR A 59 9.53 5.45 -15.41
C THR A 59 9.52 4.93 -16.85
N ALA A 60 9.78 3.62 -17.06
CA ALA A 60 9.66 2.99 -18.37
C ALA A 60 8.21 2.89 -18.87
N TYR A 61 7.25 3.00 -17.96
CA TYR A 61 5.81 2.89 -18.22
C TYR A 61 5.09 4.26 -18.18
N ALA A 62 5.82 5.36 -18.25
CA ALA A 62 5.24 6.69 -18.26
C ALA A 62 4.39 6.92 -19.51
N ARG A 63 3.08 7.03 -19.34
CA ARG A 63 2.11 7.31 -20.42
C ARG A 63 1.41 8.66 -20.25
N GLY A 64 1.65 9.32 -19.12
CA GLY A 64 1.01 10.60 -18.81
C GLY A 64 -0.51 10.52 -18.90
N SER A 65 -1.12 11.51 -19.51
CA SER A 65 -2.58 11.61 -19.66
C SER A 65 -3.18 10.69 -20.73
N THR A 66 -2.37 10.01 -21.54
CA THR A 66 -2.88 9.09 -22.57
C THR A 66 -3.33 7.75 -22.01
N GLY A 67 -2.82 7.37 -20.84
CA GLY A 67 -3.18 6.11 -20.19
C GLY A 67 -2.68 4.87 -20.91
N PHE A 68 -3.28 3.73 -20.60
CA PHE A 68 -2.95 2.42 -21.16
C PHE A 68 -4.16 1.86 -21.88
N TYR A 69 -3.96 1.45 -23.12
CA TYR A 69 -5.01 0.80 -23.89
C TYR A 69 -5.18 -0.65 -23.43
N ASP A 70 -6.41 -1.01 -23.09
CA ASP A 70 -6.83 -2.37 -22.78
C ASP A 70 -7.58 -2.94 -23.97
N PRO A 71 -7.02 -3.97 -24.66
CA PRO A 71 -7.64 -4.56 -25.83
C PRO A 71 -8.85 -5.47 -25.50
N GLU A 72 -8.99 -5.92 -24.26
CA GLU A 72 -10.13 -6.75 -23.85
C GLU A 72 -11.38 -5.89 -23.65
N GLU A 73 -11.22 -4.73 -23.07
CA GLU A 73 -12.31 -3.78 -22.79
C GLU A 73 -12.47 -2.72 -23.91
N ASP A 74 -11.59 -2.70 -24.90
CA ASP A 74 -11.51 -1.67 -25.95
C ASP A 74 -11.53 -0.25 -25.37
N ALA A 75 -10.74 -0.02 -24.32
CA ALA A 75 -10.75 1.21 -23.54
C ALA A 75 -9.35 1.65 -23.12
N TYR A 76 -9.22 2.95 -22.83
CA TYR A 76 -8.01 3.48 -22.22
C TYR A 76 -8.18 3.58 -20.71
N LEU A 77 -7.35 2.84 -19.96
CA LEU A 77 -7.29 2.88 -18.52
C LEU A 77 -6.35 4.00 -18.04
N LEU A 78 -6.68 4.63 -16.92
CA LEU A 78 -5.87 5.69 -16.30
C LEU A 78 -5.59 6.89 -17.22
N ALA A 79 -6.35 7.05 -18.31
CA ALA A 79 -6.30 8.21 -19.19
C ALA A 79 -7.00 9.42 -18.57
N SER A 80 -6.80 10.59 -19.16
CA SER A 80 -7.59 11.78 -18.82
C SER A 80 -9.10 11.46 -18.85
N PRO A 81 -9.92 11.92 -17.87
CA PRO A 81 -9.61 12.94 -16.85
C PRO A 81 -9.00 12.40 -15.53
N VAL A 82 -8.55 11.16 -15.46
CA VAL A 82 -7.97 10.60 -14.22
C VAL A 82 -6.66 11.32 -13.88
N LYS A 83 -6.63 11.92 -12.70
CA LYS A 83 -5.44 12.57 -12.15
C LYS A 83 -4.73 11.61 -11.21
N ILE A 84 -3.43 11.36 -11.45
CA ILE A 84 -2.58 10.54 -10.61
C ILE A 84 -1.41 11.41 -10.12
N CYS A 85 -1.03 11.27 -8.86
CA CYS A 85 0.05 12.04 -8.26
C CYS A 85 0.96 11.13 -7.41
N ASP A 86 2.27 11.34 -7.51
CA ASP A 86 3.24 10.72 -6.59
C ASP A 86 3.40 11.62 -5.34
N CYS A 87 3.01 11.10 -4.18
CA CYS A 87 3.02 11.85 -2.92
C CYS A 87 4.34 11.70 -2.14
N GLY A 88 5.37 11.12 -2.75
CA GLY A 88 6.61 10.82 -2.03
C GLY A 88 6.43 9.66 -1.06
N ASP A 89 7.13 9.72 0.07
CA ASP A 89 7.12 8.66 1.07
C ASP A 89 6.51 9.15 2.40
N ALA A 90 5.86 8.25 3.12
CA ALA A 90 5.55 8.47 4.53
C ALA A 90 6.85 8.62 5.33
N ASP A 91 6.84 9.48 6.33
CA ASP A 91 8.02 9.73 7.16
C ASP A 91 8.28 8.52 8.08
N ILE A 92 9.51 8.00 8.03
CA ILE A 92 9.95 6.81 8.76
C ILE A 92 11.10 7.17 9.69
N LEU A 93 10.87 7.02 10.98
CA LEU A 93 11.87 7.21 12.01
C LEU A 93 12.46 5.85 12.41
N HIS A 94 13.78 5.68 12.25
CA HIS A 94 14.45 4.43 12.64
C HIS A 94 14.31 4.16 14.13
N ALA A 95 14.09 2.89 14.47
CA ALA A 95 13.93 2.40 15.84
C ALA A 95 12.70 2.94 16.61
N ASP A 96 11.75 3.57 15.93
CA ASP A 96 10.45 3.95 16.51
C ASP A 96 9.29 3.42 15.66
N PRO A 97 8.89 2.14 15.82
CA PRO A 97 7.76 1.56 15.09
C PRO A 97 6.43 2.27 15.36
N GLY A 98 6.26 2.83 16.56
CA GLY A 98 5.04 3.55 16.94
C GLY A 98 4.88 4.82 16.12
N TYR A 99 5.95 5.62 16.03
CA TYR A 99 5.99 6.80 15.16
C TYR A 99 5.74 6.42 13.71
N CYS A 100 6.45 5.41 13.19
CA CYS A 100 6.30 4.98 11.80
C CYS A 100 4.85 4.61 11.48
N PHE A 101 4.20 3.81 12.33
CA PHE A 101 2.81 3.41 12.12
C PHE A 101 1.85 4.60 12.15
N SER A 102 2.06 5.53 13.08
CA SER A 102 1.26 6.76 13.14
C SER A 102 1.46 7.64 11.90
N SER A 103 2.69 7.76 11.41
CA SER A 103 3.02 8.53 10.20
C SER A 103 2.35 7.93 8.96
N ILE A 104 2.41 6.60 8.80
CA ILE A 104 1.77 5.88 7.69
C ILE A 104 0.25 6.07 7.74
N GLU A 105 -0.36 5.81 8.90
CA GLU A 105 -1.80 5.97 9.11
C GLU A 105 -2.27 7.40 8.80
N ASN A 106 -1.58 8.42 9.32
CA ASN A 106 -1.90 9.82 9.11
C ASN A 106 -1.75 10.24 7.64
N SER A 107 -0.72 9.76 6.95
CA SER A 107 -0.51 10.06 5.54
C SER A 107 -1.64 9.50 4.68
N ILE A 108 -2.05 8.26 4.93
CA ILE A 108 -3.16 7.61 4.22
C ILE A 108 -4.47 8.31 4.53
N ARG A 109 -4.74 8.65 5.79
CA ARG A 109 -5.94 9.39 6.19
C ARG A 109 -6.05 10.74 5.48
N LYS A 110 -4.97 11.50 5.40
CA LYS A 110 -4.94 12.77 4.64
C LYS A 110 -5.27 12.58 3.16
N ILE A 111 -4.78 11.51 2.54
CA ILE A 111 -5.11 11.18 1.15
C ILE A 111 -6.62 10.92 1.01
N LEU A 112 -7.19 10.11 1.92
CA LEU A 112 -8.63 9.82 1.93
C LEU A 112 -9.47 11.09 2.16
N GLU A 113 -9.06 11.96 3.08
CA GLU A 113 -9.71 13.26 3.34
C GLU A 113 -9.72 14.19 2.13
N ARG A 114 -8.77 14.02 1.21
CA ARG A 114 -8.73 14.73 -0.08
C ARG A 114 -9.58 14.06 -1.17
N GLY A 115 -10.27 12.97 -0.85
CA GLY A 115 -11.10 12.22 -1.79
C GLY A 115 -10.30 11.38 -2.78
N ALA A 116 -9.00 11.18 -2.56
CA ALA A 116 -8.15 10.38 -3.41
C ALA A 116 -8.05 8.93 -2.93
N VAL A 117 -7.86 8.00 -3.86
CA VAL A 117 -7.57 6.59 -3.57
C VAL A 117 -6.07 6.45 -3.28
N PRO A 118 -5.66 5.99 -2.11
CA PRO A 118 -4.25 5.73 -1.82
C PRO A 118 -3.77 4.46 -2.51
N ALA A 119 -2.73 4.57 -3.35
CA ALA A 119 -1.97 3.46 -3.92
C ALA A 119 -0.63 3.36 -3.20
N ILE A 120 -0.44 2.34 -2.37
CA ILE A 120 0.69 2.25 -1.44
C ILE A 120 1.76 1.32 -2.01
N MET A 121 3.00 1.83 -2.08
CA MET A 121 4.18 1.02 -2.40
C MET A 121 4.93 0.69 -1.11
N GLY A 122 4.97 -0.57 -0.75
CA GLY A 122 5.64 -1.01 0.47
C GLY A 122 7.12 -1.30 0.26
N GLY A 123 7.67 -1.50 1.30
CA GLY A 123 8.12 -2.01 2.55
C GLY A 123 7.69 -3.47 2.80
N ASP A 124 7.84 -3.91 4.01
CA ASP A 124 7.36 -5.21 4.42
C ASP A 124 5.82 -5.20 4.64
N HIS A 125 5.22 -6.38 4.75
CA HIS A 125 3.77 -6.51 4.85
C HIS A 125 3.16 -5.87 6.12
N SER A 126 3.93 -5.63 7.17
CA SER A 126 3.41 -5.02 8.40
C SER A 126 2.84 -3.61 8.20
N ILE A 127 3.23 -2.91 7.11
CA ILE A 127 2.66 -1.61 6.74
C ILE A 127 1.15 -1.65 6.45
N SER A 128 0.62 -2.82 6.13
CA SER A 128 -0.82 -3.01 5.93
C SER A 128 -1.63 -2.80 7.22
N ILE A 129 -1.00 -2.95 8.39
CA ILE A 129 -1.66 -2.70 9.68
C ILE A 129 -2.04 -1.22 9.86
N PRO A 130 -1.11 -0.24 9.77
CA PRO A 130 -1.47 1.16 9.84
C PRO A 130 -2.32 1.61 8.64
N ALA A 131 -2.14 1.01 7.46
CA ALA A 131 -3.00 1.26 6.32
C ALA A 131 -4.47 0.90 6.62
N ALA A 132 -4.70 -0.29 7.19
CA ALA A 132 -6.03 -0.70 7.59
C ALA A 132 -6.62 0.17 8.71
N ARG A 133 -5.80 0.65 9.66
CA ARG A 133 -6.26 1.61 10.69
C ARG A 133 -6.80 2.90 10.08
N ALA A 134 -6.15 3.41 9.03
CA ALA A 134 -6.60 4.62 8.34
C ALA A 134 -8.00 4.45 7.70
N LEU A 135 -8.41 3.22 7.38
CA LEU A 135 -9.72 2.92 6.80
C LEU A 135 -10.89 3.14 7.79
N SER A 136 -10.60 3.36 9.09
CA SER A 136 -11.61 3.87 10.04
C SER A 136 -12.13 5.27 9.67
N PHE A 137 -11.62 5.86 8.60
CA PHE A 137 -12.14 7.05 7.96
C PHE A 137 -13.56 6.86 7.39
N PHE A 138 -13.89 5.65 6.97
CA PHE A 138 -15.19 5.33 6.41
C PHE A 138 -16.20 4.96 7.51
N ASP A 139 -17.44 5.39 7.37
CA ASP A 139 -18.53 5.07 8.31
C ASP A 139 -18.97 3.61 8.18
N GLU A 140 -18.91 3.05 6.97
CA GLU A 140 -19.26 1.66 6.68
C GLU A 140 -18.05 0.73 6.81
N PRO A 141 -18.25 -0.54 7.22
CA PRO A 141 -17.17 -1.52 7.28
C PRO A 141 -16.48 -1.73 5.94
N VAL A 142 -15.15 -1.66 5.94
CA VAL A 142 -14.34 -1.88 4.74
C VAL A 142 -13.97 -3.36 4.63
N HIS A 143 -14.22 -3.95 3.48
CA HIS A 143 -13.83 -5.34 3.19
C HIS A 143 -12.44 -5.40 2.61
N ILE A 144 -11.67 -6.45 2.96
CA ILE A 144 -10.29 -6.64 2.52
C ILE A 144 -10.22 -7.82 1.56
N VAL A 145 -9.51 -7.65 0.46
CA VAL A 145 -9.12 -8.75 -0.43
C VAL A 145 -7.59 -8.81 -0.45
N GLN A 146 -7.03 -9.93 -0.04
CA GLN A 146 -5.59 -10.19 -0.05
C GLN A 146 -5.24 -11.20 -1.13
N PHE A 147 -4.30 -10.85 -1.98
CA PHE A 147 -3.66 -11.78 -2.93
C PHE A 147 -2.27 -12.13 -2.39
N ASP A 148 -2.14 -13.27 -1.73
CA ASP A 148 -0.91 -13.67 -1.06
C ASP A 148 -0.76 -15.21 -1.00
N ALA A 149 0.48 -15.67 -0.91
CA ALA A 149 0.80 -17.07 -0.64
C ALA A 149 0.66 -17.44 0.85
N HIS A 150 0.66 -16.46 1.74
CA HIS A 150 0.70 -16.64 3.19
C HIS A 150 -0.62 -16.22 3.84
N LEU A 151 -0.93 -16.87 4.94
CA LEU A 151 -2.12 -16.58 5.75
C LEU A 151 -2.00 -15.25 6.53
N ASP A 152 -0.80 -14.90 6.98
CA ASP A 152 -0.48 -13.70 7.77
C ASP A 152 -1.36 -13.48 9.01
N PHE A 153 -1.81 -14.59 9.59
CA PHE A 153 -2.67 -14.66 10.75
C PHE A 153 -1.94 -15.15 12.01
N SER A 154 -0.64 -14.96 12.06
CA SER A 154 0.18 -15.45 13.16
C SER A 154 -0.15 -14.77 14.48
N MET A 155 -0.14 -15.57 15.56
CA MET A 155 -0.19 -15.04 16.93
C MET A 155 1.07 -14.24 17.24
N ALA A 156 0.91 -13.19 18.04
CA ALA A 156 2.06 -12.48 18.56
C ALA A 156 2.95 -13.43 19.39
N LYS A 157 4.26 -13.38 19.12
CA LYS A 157 5.26 -14.05 19.95
C LYS A 157 5.82 -13.04 20.95
N GLY A 158 5.42 -13.13 22.20
CA GLY A 158 5.80 -12.16 23.21
C GLY A 158 5.28 -10.74 22.87
N PRO A 159 6.12 -9.70 22.96
CA PRO A 159 5.72 -8.33 22.68
C PRO A 159 5.57 -8.01 21.18
N GLN A 160 6.00 -8.90 20.29
CA GLN A 160 6.01 -8.66 18.83
C GLN A 160 4.61 -8.86 18.23
N LYS A 161 3.85 -7.78 18.18
CA LYS A 161 2.47 -7.77 17.63
C LYS A 161 2.37 -7.32 16.17
N PHE A 162 3.42 -6.72 15.62
CA PHE A 162 3.38 -5.98 14.36
C PHE A 162 4.46 -6.43 13.38
N GLY A 163 4.65 -7.75 13.27
CA GLY A 163 5.51 -8.35 12.24
C GLY A 163 4.79 -8.54 10.90
N ASN A 164 5.55 -8.87 9.86
CA ASN A 164 5.04 -9.13 8.52
C ASN A 164 4.11 -10.36 8.41
N GLY A 165 4.09 -11.25 9.40
CA GLY A 165 3.17 -12.39 9.46
C GLY A 165 1.92 -12.16 10.32
N ASN A 166 1.64 -10.91 10.73
CA ASN A 166 0.51 -10.59 11.61
C ASN A 166 -0.59 -9.69 10.99
N PRO A 167 -0.47 -9.14 9.77
CA PRO A 167 -1.38 -8.10 9.29
C PRO A 167 -2.84 -8.52 9.32
N ILE A 168 -3.18 -9.67 8.76
CA ILE A 168 -4.56 -10.13 8.67
C ILE A 168 -5.17 -10.34 10.05
N ARG A 169 -4.42 -10.91 10.99
CA ARG A 169 -4.89 -11.02 12.37
C ARG A 169 -5.14 -9.65 13.01
N ARG A 170 -4.26 -8.68 12.79
CA ARG A 170 -4.47 -7.32 13.33
C ARG A 170 -5.68 -6.64 12.70
N MET A 171 -5.89 -6.85 11.39
CA MET A 171 -7.07 -6.33 10.70
C MET A 171 -8.36 -6.95 11.21
N SER A 172 -8.40 -8.26 11.44
CA SER A 172 -9.58 -8.96 11.95
C SER A 172 -10.01 -8.53 13.36
N GLU A 173 -9.13 -7.85 14.09
CA GLU A 173 -9.42 -7.27 15.42
C GLU A 173 -9.96 -5.84 15.35
N MET A 174 -10.02 -5.24 14.17
CA MET A 174 -10.49 -3.85 13.96
C MET A 174 -12.00 -3.84 13.66
N SER A 175 -12.78 -3.11 14.44
CA SER A 175 -14.24 -3.07 14.33
C SER A 175 -14.76 -2.46 13.00
N HIS A 176 -13.95 -1.66 12.32
CA HIS A 176 -14.27 -1.06 11.03
C HIS A 176 -13.84 -1.93 9.84
N ILE A 177 -13.20 -3.06 10.07
CA ILE A 177 -12.89 -4.04 9.05
C ILE A 177 -14.02 -5.09 9.03
N GLY A 178 -14.61 -5.26 7.86
CA GLY A 178 -15.66 -6.25 7.61
C GLY A 178 -15.08 -7.61 7.21
N LYS A 179 -15.51 -8.13 6.08
CA LYS A 179 -15.02 -9.43 5.57
C LYS A 179 -13.58 -9.32 5.08
N ILE A 180 -12.80 -10.38 5.33
CA ILE A 180 -11.45 -10.54 4.79
C ILE A 180 -11.45 -11.78 3.90
N VAL A 181 -11.13 -11.60 2.62
CA VAL A 181 -11.02 -12.68 1.63
C VAL A 181 -9.56 -12.83 1.24
N GLN A 182 -9.03 -14.04 1.33
CA GLN A 182 -7.64 -14.34 1.00
C GLN A 182 -7.57 -15.28 -0.21
N ILE A 183 -6.81 -14.90 -1.23
CA ILE A 183 -6.69 -15.62 -2.50
C ILE A 183 -5.23 -16.00 -2.75
N GLY A 184 -5.00 -17.25 -3.14
CA GLY A 184 -3.67 -17.75 -3.52
C GLY A 184 -2.86 -18.34 -2.37
N MET A 185 -3.44 -18.55 -1.22
CA MET A 185 -2.76 -19.15 -0.06
C MET A 185 -2.25 -20.56 -0.37
N ARG A 186 -0.97 -20.78 -0.15
CA ARG A 186 -0.27 -22.06 -0.39
C ARG A 186 0.93 -22.29 0.51
N GLY A 187 1.22 -21.34 1.40
CA GLY A 187 2.30 -21.45 2.38
C GLY A 187 1.91 -22.37 3.53
N LEU A 188 2.83 -23.26 3.93
CA LEU A 188 2.69 -24.03 5.15
C LEU A 188 3.14 -23.15 6.33
N GLY A 189 2.29 -22.98 7.30
CA GLY A 189 2.56 -22.15 8.46
C GLY A 189 2.28 -22.87 9.78
N SER A 190 2.51 -22.19 10.88
CA SER A 190 2.21 -22.65 12.24
C SER A 190 0.79 -22.33 12.70
N SER A 191 -0.05 -21.76 11.83
CA SER A 191 -1.43 -21.42 12.14
C SER A 191 -2.27 -22.69 12.31
N SER A 192 -3.19 -22.66 13.28
CA SER A 192 -4.06 -23.79 13.57
C SER A 192 -5.17 -23.94 12.53
N ARG A 193 -5.80 -25.12 12.48
CA ARG A 193 -7.00 -25.32 11.63
C ARG A 193 -8.15 -24.38 12.01
N GLN A 194 -8.18 -23.95 13.25
CA GLN A 194 -9.19 -22.99 13.72
C GLN A 194 -8.92 -21.58 13.16
N ASP A 195 -7.64 -21.17 13.06
CA ASP A 195 -7.28 -19.90 12.44
C ASP A 195 -7.68 -19.88 10.97
N TRP A 196 -7.45 -20.98 10.23
CA TRP A 196 -7.88 -21.12 8.82
C TRP A 196 -9.39 -21.08 8.65
N ARG A 197 -10.17 -21.65 9.59
CA ARG A 197 -11.62 -21.70 9.53
C ARG A 197 -12.31 -20.41 9.96
N SER A 198 -11.68 -19.58 10.75
CA SER A 198 -12.25 -18.28 11.15
C SER A 198 -12.42 -17.34 9.95
N GLU A 199 -11.76 -17.64 8.84
CA GLU A 199 -11.79 -16.87 7.60
C GLU A 199 -12.76 -17.46 6.55
N GLU A 200 -13.14 -18.73 6.67
CA GLU A 200 -14.15 -19.37 5.81
C GLU A 200 -15.59 -18.93 6.11
N HIS A 201 -15.83 -18.21 7.18
CA HIS A 201 -17.17 -17.80 7.63
C HIS A 201 -17.55 -16.38 7.23
N THR A 202 -16.88 -15.82 6.24
CA THR A 202 -17.20 -14.48 5.76
C THR A 202 -17.49 -14.45 4.27
#